data_2b3f4e206c7bb8cfe352f483150fe6be
#
_entry.id   2b3f4e206c7bb8cfe352f483150fe6be
#
_cell.length_a   1.000
_cell.length_b   1.000
_cell.length_c   1.000
_cell.angle_alpha   90.00
_cell.angle_beta   90.00
_cell.angle_gamma   90.00
#
_symmetry.space_group_name_H-M   'P 1'
#
loop_
_entity.id
_entity.type
_entity.pdbx_description
1 polymer ?
#
loop_
_entity_poly.entity_id
_entity_poly.type
_entity_poly.pdbx_seq_one_letter_code
_entity_poly.pdbx_strand_id
1 'polypeptide(L)'
;MSSPFVPGTAVRIEGRAGGPLAGLSFAAKDLFDVAGHPTGGGNPDWARWNPVPTRHAWAVRTLLEAGCTLVGKTITDEVSLGILGENAFEGTPENPAAPEHVPGGSSSGSASAVAQGLCDTALGTDTGGSVRVPASFCGLYGIRPTHGRLELTGMLPQAPSSDTTGWFARDAATFARVSAVMLGEAAAAARPTRLIVATDAFGFADPETAAALAPLLDRLKRLIPDWREEVMAPQGLSAWGRAQRTLQPAEAWETFRPWVERDNPRFAFSVARGLVLGAMTPESERGWAALMRREVRGRLRHLLPPGVVLAMPTTPFPAPKAGLPLTELNPIRDAILCLCAHGGLAGHPQISIPGAIVDGRPVGLSLLAARGADALLAGTALSLGTMG
;
A
#
# COMPACT_ATOMS: atom_id res chain seq x y z
N MET A 1 5.98 -18.63 10.72
CA MET A 1 5.09 -17.54 10.29
C MET A 1 3.73 -17.69 10.94
N SER A 2 2.97 -16.61 11.10
CA SER A 2 1.70 -16.60 11.83
C SER A 2 0.49 -16.55 10.88
N SER A 3 -0.71 -16.81 11.44
CA SER A 3 -1.98 -16.52 10.77
C SER A 3 -2.02 -15.04 10.34
N PRO A 4 -2.69 -14.69 9.24
CA PRO A 4 -2.84 -13.29 8.83
C PRO A 4 -3.82 -12.50 9.71
N PHE A 5 -4.64 -13.17 10.51
CA PHE A 5 -5.64 -12.53 11.37
C PHE A 5 -5.08 -12.21 12.75
N VAL A 6 -5.58 -11.11 13.33
CA VAL A 6 -5.21 -10.66 14.68
C VAL A 6 -5.54 -11.78 15.69
N PRO A 7 -4.56 -12.20 16.50
CA PRO A 7 -4.76 -13.28 17.47
C PRO A 7 -5.90 -12.98 18.46
N GLY A 8 -6.75 -13.97 18.71
CA GLY A 8 -7.86 -13.86 19.68
C GLY A 8 -9.05 -13.00 19.20
N THR A 9 -9.03 -12.49 17.98
CA THR A 9 -10.10 -11.65 17.44
C THR A 9 -10.87 -12.41 16.36
N ALA A 10 -12.03 -12.97 16.73
CA ALA A 10 -12.96 -13.57 15.77
C ALA A 10 -14.01 -12.51 15.36
N VAL A 11 -14.02 -12.14 14.08
CA VAL A 11 -14.97 -11.18 13.52
C VAL A 11 -15.57 -11.75 12.25
N ARG A 12 -16.90 -11.82 12.20
CA ARG A 12 -17.65 -12.10 10.98
C ARG A 12 -18.90 -11.24 10.97
N ILE A 13 -19.06 -10.44 9.95
CA ILE A 13 -20.23 -9.56 9.76
C ILE A 13 -20.70 -9.72 8.33
N GLU A 14 -21.93 -10.20 8.18
CA GLU A 14 -22.54 -10.39 6.86
C GLU A 14 -22.78 -9.05 6.18
N GLY A 15 -22.48 -8.99 4.89
CA GLY A 15 -22.78 -7.84 4.06
C GLY A 15 -24.28 -7.73 3.76
N ARG A 16 -24.72 -6.56 3.33
CA ARG A 16 -26.09 -6.31 2.92
C ARG A 16 -26.47 -7.23 1.74
N ALA A 17 -27.62 -7.89 1.82
CA ALA A 17 -28.09 -8.76 0.74
C ALA A 17 -28.25 -8.01 -0.60
N GLY A 18 -27.86 -8.65 -1.71
CA GLY A 18 -28.13 -8.16 -3.08
C GLY A 18 -27.22 -7.00 -3.55
N GLY A 19 -26.15 -6.67 -2.84
CA GLY A 19 -25.21 -5.63 -3.27
C GLY A 19 -24.27 -6.06 -4.42
N PRO A 20 -23.56 -5.13 -5.07
CA PRO A 20 -22.66 -5.42 -6.20
C PRO A 20 -21.47 -6.34 -5.85
N LEU A 21 -21.15 -6.49 -4.56
CA LEU A 21 -20.13 -7.40 -4.04
C LEU A 21 -20.72 -8.58 -3.28
N ALA A 22 -22.04 -8.83 -3.38
CA ALA A 22 -22.67 -9.98 -2.75
C ALA A 22 -21.98 -11.30 -3.17
N GLY A 23 -21.73 -12.16 -2.19
CA GLY A 23 -21.00 -13.41 -2.38
C GLY A 23 -19.47 -13.28 -2.25
N LEU A 24 -18.93 -12.07 -2.16
CA LEU A 24 -17.53 -11.84 -1.86
C LEU A 24 -17.31 -11.64 -0.35
N SER A 25 -16.11 -11.95 0.08
CA SER A 25 -15.62 -11.76 1.44
C SER A 25 -14.45 -10.77 1.49
N PHE A 26 -14.34 -10.03 2.60
CA PHE A 26 -13.18 -9.16 2.82
C PHE A 26 -12.63 -9.25 4.23
N ALA A 27 -11.35 -8.92 4.37
CA ALA A 27 -10.70 -8.70 5.65
C ALA A 27 -10.31 -7.22 5.80
N ALA A 28 -10.22 -6.74 7.05
CA ALA A 28 -9.88 -5.35 7.34
C ALA A 28 -8.61 -5.25 8.16
N LYS A 29 -7.60 -4.51 7.67
CA LYS A 29 -6.39 -4.20 8.45
C LYS A 29 -6.77 -3.64 9.82
N ASP A 30 -6.05 -4.04 10.86
CA ASP A 30 -6.35 -3.64 12.24
C ASP A 30 -6.02 -2.15 12.54
N LEU A 31 -6.19 -1.32 11.55
CA LEU A 31 -6.26 0.14 11.65
C LEU A 31 -7.67 0.66 11.37
N PHE A 32 -8.57 -0.19 10.88
CA PHE A 32 -9.95 0.20 10.60
C PHE A 32 -10.86 -0.18 11.76
N ASP A 33 -11.67 0.76 12.17
CA ASP A 33 -12.71 0.55 13.17
C ASP A 33 -13.77 -0.42 12.64
N VAL A 34 -14.04 -1.44 13.44
CA VAL A 34 -15.17 -2.35 13.29
C VAL A 34 -15.99 -2.25 14.55
N ALA A 35 -17.24 -1.79 14.43
CA ALA A 35 -18.12 -1.58 15.58
C ALA A 35 -18.21 -2.83 16.46
N GLY A 36 -18.00 -2.65 17.77
CA GLY A 36 -18.01 -3.72 18.75
C GLY A 36 -16.70 -4.51 18.87
N HIS A 37 -15.66 -4.18 18.09
CA HIS A 37 -14.36 -4.86 18.10
C HIS A 37 -13.21 -3.86 18.28
N PRO A 38 -12.20 -4.14 19.12
CA PRO A 38 -11.07 -3.25 19.31
C PRO A 38 -10.31 -2.96 18.00
N THR A 39 -9.74 -1.77 17.89
CA THR A 39 -8.76 -1.41 16.87
C THR A 39 -7.39 -1.38 17.54
N GLY A 40 -6.59 -2.43 17.29
CA GLY A 40 -5.33 -2.66 18.02
C GLY A 40 -4.13 -1.98 17.44
N GLY A 41 -4.14 -1.65 16.14
CA GLY A 41 -3.00 -1.02 15.48
C GLY A 41 -1.71 -1.85 15.51
N GLY A 42 -1.80 -3.16 15.79
CA GLY A 42 -0.63 -4.03 15.93
C GLY A 42 0.20 -3.76 17.20
N ASN A 43 -0.36 -3.04 18.19
CA ASN A 43 0.29 -2.76 19.47
C ASN A 43 -0.68 -3.01 20.63
N PRO A 44 -0.35 -3.88 21.60
CA PRO A 44 -1.26 -4.26 22.69
C PRO A 44 -1.60 -3.11 23.64
N ASP A 45 -0.72 -2.12 23.77
CA ASP A 45 -0.98 -0.98 24.65
C ASP A 45 -1.89 0.05 23.95
N TRP A 46 -1.84 0.16 22.61
CA TRP A 46 -2.82 0.93 21.84
C TRP A 46 -4.24 0.38 22.03
N ALA A 47 -4.43 -0.93 21.85
CA ALA A 47 -5.72 -1.58 22.01
C ALA A 47 -6.32 -1.39 23.41
N ARG A 48 -5.47 -1.37 24.46
CA ARG A 48 -5.90 -1.21 25.85
C ARG A 48 -6.45 0.21 26.13
N TRP A 49 -5.86 1.22 25.49
CA TRP A 49 -6.14 2.62 25.81
C TRP A 49 -7.17 3.28 24.92
N ASN A 50 -7.50 2.66 23.80
CA ASN A 50 -8.49 3.19 22.90
C ASN A 50 -9.86 2.49 23.13
N PRO A 51 -10.96 3.26 23.17
CA PRO A 51 -12.28 2.67 23.36
C PRO A 51 -12.65 1.79 22.17
N VAL A 52 -13.41 0.73 22.44
CA VAL A 52 -14.00 -0.09 21.38
C VAL A 52 -14.90 0.79 20.53
N PRO A 53 -14.70 0.84 19.20
CA PRO A 53 -15.49 1.69 18.33
C PRO A 53 -16.97 1.27 18.30
N THR A 54 -17.85 2.26 18.26
CA THR A 54 -19.31 2.06 18.16
C THR A 54 -19.83 2.15 16.74
N ARG A 55 -18.96 2.51 15.79
CA ARG A 55 -19.28 2.64 14.35
C ARG A 55 -18.18 1.99 13.54
N HIS A 56 -18.56 1.51 12.36
CA HIS A 56 -17.59 1.05 11.39
C HIS A 56 -16.85 2.23 10.75
N ALA A 57 -15.57 2.02 10.43
CA ALA A 57 -14.85 2.89 9.52
C ALA A 57 -15.60 3.04 8.20
N TRP A 58 -15.45 4.19 7.53
CA TRP A 58 -16.10 4.44 6.25
C TRP A 58 -15.85 3.31 5.24
N ALA A 59 -14.59 2.88 5.09
CA ALA A 59 -14.23 1.82 4.14
C ALA A 59 -14.88 0.46 4.47
N VAL A 60 -14.95 0.10 5.75
CA VAL A 60 -15.59 -1.13 6.22
C VAL A 60 -17.08 -1.08 5.93
N ARG A 61 -17.74 0.02 6.29
CA ARG A 61 -19.18 0.23 6.04
C ARG A 61 -19.48 0.17 4.54
N THR A 62 -18.67 0.83 3.70
CA THR A 62 -18.86 0.84 2.25
C THR A 62 -18.89 -0.57 1.66
N LEU A 63 -17.95 -1.45 2.07
CA LEU A 63 -17.93 -2.83 1.59
C LEU A 63 -19.09 -3.66 2.14
N LEU A 64 -19.47 -3.49 3.40
CA LEU A 64 -20.64 -4.17 3.99
C LEU A 64 -21.94 -3.76 3.30
N GLU A 65 -22.14 -2.47 3.05
CA GLU A 65 -23.30 -1.94 2.33
C GLU A 65 -23.34 -2.41 0.86
N ALA A 66 -22.19 -2.67 0.25
CA ALA A 66 -22.07 -3.27 -1.07
C ALA A 66 -22.30 -4.79 -1.10
N GLY A 67 -22.54 -5.42 0.04
CA GLY A 67 -22.85 -6.86 0.15
C GLY A 67 -21.64 -7.76 0.40
N CYS A 68 -20.45 -7.19 0.61
CA CYS A 68 -19.26 -7.96 0.93
C CYS A 68 -19.22 -8.36 2.41
N THR A 69 -18.95 -9.63 2.73
CA THR A 69 -18.91 -10.14 4.12
C THR A 69 -17.55 -9.91 4.74
N LEU A 70 -17.48 -9.24 5.89
CA LEU A 70 -16.25 -9.13 6.69
C LEU A 70 -15.98 -10.46 7.39
N VAL A 71 -14.74 -10.98 7.22
CA VAL A 71 -14.34 -12.28 7.78
C VAL A 71 -13.24 -12.20 8.85
N GLY A 72 -12.67 -11.02 9.09
CA GLY A 72 -11.66 -10.85 10.14
C GLY A 72 -10.95 -9.51 10.10
N LYS A 73 -10.25 -9.20 11.22
CA LYS A 73 -9.28 -8.12 11.29
C LYS A 73 -7.88 -8.70 11.07
N THR A 74 -7.04 -8.04 10.30
CA THR A 74 -5.74 -8.56 9.87
C THR A 74 -4.58 -7.85 10.55
N ILE A 75 -3.52 -8.61 10.81
CA ILE A 75 -2.25 -8.11 11.37
C ILE A 75 -1.73 -6.93 10.52
N THR A 76 -1.15 -5.96 11.21
CA THR A 76 -0.45 -4.81 10.62
C THR A 76 0.94 -4.68 11.23
N ASP A 77 1.89 -4.07 10.54
CA ASP A 77 3.09 -3.59 11.20
C ASP A 77 2.67 -2.61 12.31
N GLU A 78 3.38 -2.62 13.43
CA GLU A 78 3.04 -1.84 14.62
C GLU A 78 2.77 -0.37 14.31
N VAL A 79 1.58 0.11 14.66
CA VAL A 79 1.01 1.44 14.34
C VAL A 79 1.28 1.89 12.90
N SER A 80 1.29 0.91 11.99
CA SER A 80 1.65 1.03 10.57
C SER A 80 3.05 1.57 10.26
N LEU A 81 3.95 1.66 11.22
CA LEU A 81 5.34 2.14 11.07
C LEU A 81 6.29 1.02 10.64
N GLY A 82 6.01 0.42 9.49
CA GLY A 82 6.80 -0.63 8.86
C GLY A 82 6.51 -0.74 7.37
N ILE A 83 7.27 -1.60 6.66
CA ILE A 83 7.09 -1.87 5.22
C ILE A 83 7.37 -3.33 4.85
N LEU A 84 7.78 -4.15 5.80
CA LEU A 84 8.16 -5.53 5.54
C LEU A 84 7.15 -6.55 6.06
N GLY A 85 6.26 -6.17 6.97
CA GLY A 85 5.23 -7.06 7.48
C GLY A 85 5.64 -7.85 8.72
N GLU A 86 6.63 -7.37 9.45
CA GLU A 86 7.11 -7.97 10.69
C GLU A 86 6.58 -7.17 11.89
N ASN A 87 5.75 -7.81 12.71
CA ASN A 87 5.23 -7.22 13.95
C ASN A 87 5.77 -7.98 15.15
N ALA A 88 6.40 -7.27 16.10
CA ALA A 88 7.04 -7.88 17.25
C ALA A 88 6.03 -8.45 18.28
N PHE A 89 4.78 -8.03 18.25
CA PHE A 89 3.72 -8.44 19.19
C PHE A 89 2.79 -9.51 18.59
N GLU A 90 2.47 -9.40 17.30
CA GLU A 90 1.48 -10.24 16.63
C GLU A 90 2.12 -11.25 15.65
N GLY A 91 3.42 -11.09 15.38
CA GLY A 91 4.18 -11.97 14.50
C GLY A 91 4.17 -11.52 13.03
N THR A 92 4.73 -12.37 12.17
CA THR A 92 4.87 -12.15 10.73
C THR A 92 3.89 -13.04 9.99
N PRO A 93 2.87 -12.49 9.29
CA PRO A 93 1.97 -13.28 8.46
C PRO A 93 2.71 -14.05 7.37
N GLU A 94 2.20 -15.23 7.03
CA GLU A 94 2.78 -16.04 5.97
C GLU A 94 2.65 -15.35 4.59
N ASN A 95 3.71 -15.41 3.79
CA ASN A 95 3.67 -15.11 2.36
C ASN A 95 3.58 -16.42 1.57
N PRO A 96 2.39 -16.86 1.14
CA PRO A 96 2.25 -18.16 0.45
C PRO A 96 2.91 -18.16 -0.94
N ALA A 97 3.12 -17.00 -1.54
CA ALA A 97 3.79 -16.86 -2.84
C ALA A 97 5.33 -16.86 -2.73
N ALA A 98 5.87 -16.70 -1.51
CA ALA A 98 7.30 -16.73 -1.22
C ALA A 98 7.52 -17.24 0.22
N PRO A 99 7.41 -18.55 0.50
CA PRO A 99 7.62 -19.12 1.82
C PRO A 99 8.95 -18.67 2.44
N GLU A 100 8.97 -18.48 3.78
CA GLU A 100 10.10 -17.95 4.54
C GLU A 100 10.51 -16.49 4.24
N HIS A 101 9.81 -15.81 3.34
CA HIS A 101 10.04 -14.41 3.01
C HIS A 101 8.91 -13.53 3.57
N VAL A 102 9.21 -12.26 3.78
CA VAL A 102 8.24 -11.31 4.31
C VAL A 102 7.05 -11.10 3.35
N PRO A 103 5.83 -10.88 3.88
CA PRO A 103 4.68 -10.56 3.03
C PRO A 103 4.69 -9.11 2.51
N GLY A 104 5.60 -8.28 3.01
CA GLY A 104 5.51 -6.84 2.86
C GLY A 104 4.52 -6.22 3.84
N GLY A 105 4.66 -4.92 4.07
CA GLY A 105 3.89 -4.18 5.09
C GLY A 105 3.65 -2.71 4.66
N SER A 106 2.92 -2.03 5.50
CA SER A 106 2.37 -2.42 6.79
C SER A 106 1.04 -3.20 6.73
N SER A 107 0.40 -3.37 5.56
CA SER A 107 -0.85 -4.15 5.40
C SER A 107 -0.55 -5.64 5.17
N SER A 108 0.31 -6.20 6.02
CA SER A 108 0.89 -7.54 5.90
C SER A 108 -0.16 -8.66 5.96
N GLY A 109 -0.98 -8.65 6.99
CA GLY A 109 -2.03 -9.66 7.16
C GLY A 109 -3.11 -9.55 6.08
N SER A 110 -3.41 -8.33 5.60
CA SER A 110 -4.38 -8.12 4.52
C SER A 110 -3.91 -8.77 3.21
N ALA A 111 -2.67 -8.53 2.81
CA ALA A 111 -2.11 -9.16 1.61
C ALA A 111 -1.98 -10.67 1.78
N SER A 112 -1.51 -11.13 2.93
CA SER A 112 -1.39 -12.54 3.27
C SER A 112 -2.74 -13.27 3.21
N ALA A 113 -3.80 -12.71 3.81
CA ALA A 113 -5.14 -13.30 3.80
C ALA A 113 -5.71 -13.45 2.38
N VAL A 114 -5.54 -12.44 1.53
CA VAL A 114 -5.94 -12.50 0.12
C VAL A 114 -5.11 -13.52 -0.66
N ALA A 115 -3.80 -13.54 -0.48
CA ALA A 115 -2.90 -14.47 -1.17
C ALA A 115 -3.16 -15.93 -0.79
N GLN A 116 -3.50 -16.21 0.48
CA GLN A 116 -3.90 -17.54 0.97
C GLN A 116 -5.32 -17.96 0.54
N GLY A 117 -6.13 -17.08 -0.04
CA GLY A 117 -7.51 -17.39 -0.40
C GLY A 117 -8.49 -17.38 0.77
N LEU A 118 -8.12 -16.79 1.90
CA LEU A 118 -8.97 -16.70 3.10
C LEU A 118 -10.03 -15.62 2.99
N CYS A 119 -9.88 -14.70 2.05
CA CYS A 119 -10.88 -13.74 1.62
C CYS A 119 -10.64 -13.34 0.15
N ASP A 120 -11.64 -12.74 -0.49
CA ASP A 120 -11.55 -12.34 -1.90
C ASP A 120 -10.83 -11.00 -2.07
N THR A 121 -11.01 -10.11 -1.11
CA THR A 121 -10.36 -8.79 -1.04
C THR A 121 -9.98 -8.46 0.39
N ALA A 122 -9.12 -7.47 0.59
CA ALA A 122 -8.84 -6.95 1.92
C ALA A 122 -8.53 -5.46 1.89
N LEU A 123 -8.99 -4.74 2.93
CA LEU A 123 -8.65 -3.34 3.14
C LEU A 123 -7.25 -3.22 3.73
N GLY A 124 -6.48 -2.29 3.20
CA GLY A 124 -5.18 -1.86 3.71
C GLY A 124 -5.07 -0.34 3.74
N THR A 125 -3.96 0.16 4.25
CA THR A 125 -3.61 1.58 4.23
C THR A 125 -2.28 1.77 3.52
N ASP A 126 -2.10 2.88 2.81
CA ASP A 126 -0.84 3.19 2.14
C ASP A 126 -0.41 4.63 2.42
N THR A 127 0.60 4.78 3.25
CA THR A 127 1.24 6.06 3.57
C THR A 127 2.53 6.22 2.77
N GLY A 128 3.40 5.20 2.77
CA GLY A 128 4.68 5.17 2.09
C GLY A 128 4.93 3.93 1.22
N GLY A 129 3.88 3.14 0.89
CA GLY A 129 4.00 1.90 0.13
C GLY A 129 3.22 0.72 0.71
N SER A 130 2.47 0.95 1.80
CA SER A 130 1.94 -0.12 2.65
C SER A 130 0.76 -0.93 2.06
N VAL A 131 0.34 -0.66 0.83
CA VAL A 131 -0.48 -1.57 -0.01
C VAL A 131 0.35 -2.06 -1.19
N ARG A 132 1.09 -1.19 -1.84
CA ARG A 132 1.84 -1.47 -3.06
C ARG A 132 2.92 -2.53 -2.83
N VAL A 133 3.70 -2.40 -1.75
CA VAL A 133 4.78 -3.34 -1.40
C VAL A 133 4.24 -4.75 -1.11
N PRO A 134 3.28 -4.93 -0.18
CA PRO A 134 2.72 -6.26 0.04
C PRO A 134 1.97 -6.81 -1.18
N ALA A 135 1.37 -5.98 -2.04
CA ALA A 135 0.81 -6.46 -3.31
C ALA A 135 1.90 -7.02 -4.23
N SER A 136 3.05 -6.35 -4.35
CA SER A 136 4.19 -6.83 -5.12
C SER A 136 4.74 -8.15 -4.58
N PHE A 137 4.97 -8.24 -3.27
CA PHE A 137 5.60 -9.40 -2.62
C PHE A 137 4.70 -10.62 -2.53
N CYS A 138 3.39 -10.43 -2.48
CA CYS A 138 2.40 -11.53 -2.44
C CYS A 138 1.77 -11.85 -3.80
N GLY A 139 2.20 -11.19 -4.89
CA GLY A 139 1.67 -11.45 -6.23
C GLY A 139 0.20 -11.06 -6.41
N LEU A 140 -0.20 -9.90 -5.91
CA LEU A 140 -1.57 -9.41 -5.88
C LEU A 140 -1.73 -8.12 -6.69
N TYR A 141 -2.97 -7.86 -7.12
CA TYR A 141 -3.41 -6.50 -7.44
C TYR A 141 -3.55 -5.70 -6.13
N GLY A 142 -2.99 -4.49 -6.11
CA GLY A 142 -3.13 -3.59 -4.97
C GLY A 142 -3.16 -2.14 -5.42
N ILE A 143 -4.00 -1.31 -4.81
CA ILE A 143 -4.11 0.10 -5.15
C ILE A 143 -3.89 1.00 -3.95
N ARG A 144 -3.10 2.04 -4.18
CA ARG A 144 -3.11 3.30 -3.44
C ARG A 144 -3.92 4.31 -4.24
N PRO A 145 -5.13 4.70 -3.80
CA PRO A 145 -5.92 5.73 -4.49
C PRO A 145 -5.30 7.12 -4.39
N THR A 146 -5.85 8.05 -5.15
CA THR A 146 -5.56 9.48 -5.04
C THR A 146 -5.75 9.95 -3.60
N HIS A 147 -4.70 10.54 -3.01
CA HIS A 147 -4.78 11.10 -1.65
C HIS A 147 -5.90 12.15 -1.53
N GLY A 148 -6.72 12.01 -0.50
CA GLY A 148 -7.87 12.87 -0.23
C GLY A 148 -9.11 12.56 -1.06
N ARG A 149 -9.12 11.45 -1.85
CA ARG A 149 -10.30 11.02 -2.61
C ARG A 149 -11.32 10.26 -1.74
N LEU A 150 -10.83 9.44 -0.83
CA LEU A 150 -11.66 8.60 0.04
C LEU A 150 -11.70 9.17 1.45
N GLU A 151 -12.81 8.97 2.14
CA GLU A 151 -12.93 9.29 3.55
C GLU A 151 -12.06 8.35 4.40
N LEU A 152 -11.40 8.90 5.40
CA LEU A 152 -10.56 8.15 6.33
C LEU A 152 -11.20 8.03 7.73
N THR A 153 -12.48 8.35 7.86
CA THR A 153 -13.23 8.27 9.11
C THR A 153 -13.19 6.85 9.69
N GLY A 154 -12.74 6.71 10.93
CA GLY A 154 -12.60 5.42 11.61
C GLY A 154 -11.33 4.63 11.19
N MET A 155 -10.39 5.28 10.52
CA MET A 155 -9.06 4.72 10.25
C MET A 155 -8.04 5.37 11.18
N LEU A 156 -7.24 4.56 11.88
CA LEU A 156 -6.12 5.03 12.69
C LEU A 156 -5.12 5.76 11.78
N PRO A 157 -4.87 7.06 11.96
CA PRO A 157 -3.94 7.83 11.15
C PRO A 157 -2.48 7.51 11.51
N GLN A 158 -1.57 7.67 10.54
CA GLN A 158 -0.13 7.66 10.75
C GLN A 158 0.49 9.00 10.37
N ALA A 159 0.31 9.41 9.12
CA ALA A 159 0.78 10.66 8.54
C ALA A 159 -0.31 11.21 7.61
N PRO A 160 -1.24 12.02 8.15
CA PRO A 160 -2.46 12.45 7.44
C PRO A 160 -2.22 13.10 6.08
N SER A 161 -1.08 13.76 5.87
CA SER A 161 -0.74 14.37 4.59
C SER A 161 -0.40 13.34 3.48
N SER A 162 -0.29 12.07 3.85
CA SER A 162 0.10 10.96 2.97
C SER A 162 -0.82 9.75 3.04
N ASP A 163 -1.59 9.59 4.12
CA ASP A 163 -2.42 8.42 4.37
C ASP A 163 -3.52 8.23 3.33
N THR A 164 -3.72 6.98 2.90
CA THR A 164 -4.86 6.58 2.07
C THR A 164 -5.36 5.20 2.48
N THR A 165 -6.68 4.97 2.33
CA THR A 165 -7.23 3.61 2.26
C THR A 165 -6.86 2.99 0.93
N GLY A 166 -6.52 1.69 0.91
CA GLY A 166 -6.33 0.92 -0.31
C GLY A 166 -6.88 -0.50 -0.15
N TRP A 167 -6.77 -1.33 -1.17
CA TRP A 167 -7.27 -2.71 -1.17
C TRP A 167 -6.46 -3.63 -2.07
N PHE A 168 -6.67 -4.92 -1.86
CA PHE A 168 -6.03 -6.02 -2.58
C PHE A 168 -7.06 -6.94 -3.23
N ALA A 169 -6.68 -7.61 -4.32
CA ALA A 169 -7.39 -8.76 -4.87
C ALA A 169 -6.42 -9.70 -5.60
N ARG A 170 -6.80 -10.99 -5.75
CA ARG A 170 -6.00 -11.98 -6.48
C ARG A 170 -6.13 -11.85 -7.99
N ASP A 171 -7.28 -11.39 -8.48
CA ASP A 171 -7.58 -11.32 -9.90
C ASP A 171 -8.10 -9.92 -10.30
N ALA A 172 -7.94 -9.59 -11.57
CA ALA A 172 -8.29 -8.29 -12.12
C ALA A 172 -9.80 -8.00 -12.07
N ALA A 173 -10.65 -9.03 -12.17
CA ALA A 173 -12.11 -8.87 -12.18
C ALA A 173 -12.62 -8.49 -10.79
N THR A 174 -12.20 -9.23 -9.76
CA THR A 174 -12.49 -8.90 -8.35
C THR A 174 -11.93 -7.52 -7.99
N PHE A 175 -10.67 -7.23 -8.39
CA PHE A 175 -10.06 -5.93 -8.18
C PHE A 175 -10.87 -4.79 -8.79
N ALA A 176 -11.34 -4.93 -10.04
CA ALA A 176 -12.14 -3.92 -10.73
C ALA A 176 -13.52 -3.73 -10.07
N ARG A 177 -14.18 -4.82 -9.63
CA ARG A 177 -15.48 -4.75 -8.92
C ARG A 177 -15.36 -4.02 -7.58
N VAL A 178 -14.35 -4.35 -6.78
CA VAL A 178 -14.09 -3.69 -5.50
C VAL A 178 -13.71 -2.22 -5.72
N SER A 179 -12.87 -1.94 -6.73
CA SER A 179 -12.50 -0.58 -7.10
C SER A 179 -13.72 0.26 -7.48
N ALA A 180 -14.65 -0.28 -8.25
CA ALA A 180 -15.87 0.43 -8.64
C ALA A 180 -16.71 0.86 -7.43
N VAL A 181 -16.84 -0.01 -6.42
CA VAL A 181 -17.55 0.29 -5.17
C VAL A 181 -16.80 1.33 -4.34
N MET A 182 -15.51 1.12 -4.11
CA MET A 182 -14.72 2.00 -3.24
C MET A 182 -14.54 3.39 -3.83
N LEU A 183 -14.42 3.51 -5.15
CA LEU A 183 -14.26 4.78 -5.87
C LEU A 183 -15.61 5.47 -6.16
N GLY A 184 -16.72 4.77 -6.05
CA GLY A 184 -18.05 5.25 -6.44
C GLY A 184 -18.22 5.42 -7.95
N GLU A 185 -17.34 4.80 -8.75
CA GLU A 185 -17.38 4.85 -10.21
C GLU A 185 -16.89 3.53 -10.83
N ALA A 186 -17.46 3.11 -11.94
CA ALA A 186 -17.03 1.92 -12.63
C ALA A 186 -15.58 2.04 -13.11
N ALA A 187 -14.86 0.92 -13.17
CA ALA A 187 -13.57 0.86 -13.84
C ALA A 187 -13.71 1.46 -15.25
N ALA A 188 -12.86 2.44 -15.60
CA ALA A 188 -13.04 3.18 -16.83
C ALA A 188 -12.95 2.26 -18.05
N ALA A 189 -13.94 2.31 -18.92
CA ALA A 189 -13.89 1.64 -20.23
C ALA A 189 -12.86 2.32 -21.17
N ALA A 190 -12.53 3.60 -20.91
CA ALA A 190 -11.52 4.34 -21.66
C ALA A 190 -10.13 3.81 -21.36
N ARG A 191 -9.37 3.54 -22.42
CA ARG A 191 -7.96 3.16 -22.31
C ARG A 191 -7.08 4.38 -22.11
N PRO A 192 -5.90 4.25 -21.45
CA PRO A 192 -4.90 5.30 -21.48
C PRO A 192 -4.52 5.65 -22.92
N THR A 193 -4.27 6.93 -23.15
CA THR A 193 -3.88 7.45 -24.49
C THR A 193 -2.39 7.38 -24.73
N ARG A 194 -1.59 7.39 -23.64
CA ARG A 194 -0.13 7.32 -23.69
C ARG A 194 0.45 6.59 -22.49
N LEU A 195 1.54 5.85 -22.75
CA LEU A 195 2.35 5.21 -21.73
C LEU A 195 3.70 5.90 -21.62
N ILE A 196 4.14 6.19 -20.39
CA ILE A 196 5.52 6.56 -20.06
C ILE A 196 6.17 5.38 -19.34
N VAL A 197 7.38 5.02 -19.76
CA VAL A 197 8.23 4.03 -19.07
C VAL A 197 9.29 4.80 -18.29
N ALA A 198 9.30 4.68 -16.97
CA ALA A 198 10.23 5.39 -16.09
C ALA A 198 11.61 4.70 -16.10
N THR A 199 12.54 5.18 -16.97
CA THR A 199 13.86 4.55 -17.16
C THR A 199 14.71 4.54 -15.92
N ASP A 200 14.68 5.60 -15.13
CA ASP A 200 15.39 5.70 -13.85
C ASP A 200 14.85 4.73 -12.80
N ALA A 201 13.54 4.46 -12.78
CA ALA A 201 12.94 3.50 -11.86
C ALA A 201 13.27 2.05 -12.25
N PHE A 202 13.25 1.72 -13.55
CA PHE A 202 13.72 0.41 -14.04
C PHE A 202 15.23 0.23 -13.82
N GLY A 203 16.03 1.26 -14.03
CA GLY A 203 17.47 1.25 -13.76
C GLY A 203 17.85 1.22 -12.27
N PHE A 204 16.91 1.57 -11.38
CA PHE A 204 17.09 1.49 -9.93
C PHE A 204 16.76 0.08 -9.38
N ALA A 205 15.89 -0.65 -10.04
CA ALA A 205 15.58 -2.04 -9.65
C ALA A 205 16.74 -2.97 -9.99
N ASP A 206 16.80 -4.10 -9.28
CA ASP A 206 17.74 -5.16 -9.61
C ASP A 206 17.56 -5.60 -11.08
N PRO A 207 18.64 -5.91 -11.81
CA PRO A 207 18.55 -6.29 -13.22
C PRO A 207 17.58 -7.45 -13.49
N GLU A 208 17.53 -8.43 -12.59
CA GLU A 208 16.62 -9.58 -12.68
C GLU A 208 15.15 -9.17 -12.53
N THR A 209 14.87 -8.20 -11.65
CA THR A 209 13.53 -7.63 -11.48
C THR A 209 13.11 -6.87 -12.73
N ALA A 210 13.97 -6.03 -13.28
CA ALA A 210 13.68 -5.29 -14.51
C ALA A 210 13.44 -6.25 -15.70
N ALA A 211 14.27 -7.29 -15.82
CA ALA A 211 14.13 -8.31 -16.87
C ALA A 211 12.84 -9.13 -16.71
N ALA A 212 12.49 -9.55 -15.49
CA ALA A 212 11.27 -10.28 -15.21
C ALA A 212 9.99 -9.49 -15.53
N LEU A 213 10.03 -8.16 -15.39
CA LEU A 213 8.90 -7.27 -15.69
C LEU A 213 8.75 -6.97 -17.20
N ALA A 214 9.77 -7.22 -18.02
CA ALA A 214 9.76 -6.88 -19.45
C ALA A 214 8.57 -7.49 -20.21
N PRO A 215 8.19 -8.78 -20.05
CA PRO A 215 7.05 -9.35 -20.76
C PRO A 215 5.72 -8.64 -20.43
N LEU A 216 5.53 -8.26 -19.16
CA LEU A 216 4.33 -7.53 -18.73
C LEU A 216 4.32 -6.10 -19.28
N LEU A 217 5.49 -5.44 -19.30
CA LEU A 217 5.67 -4.13 -19.92
C LEU A 217 5.39 -4.17 -21.43
N ASP A 218 5.82 -5.23 -22.13
CA ASP A 218 5.54 -5.40 -23.57
C ASP A 218 4.05 -5.62 -23.85
N ARG A 219 3.34 -6.34 -22.95
CA ARG A 219 1.86 -6.43 -23.03
C ARG A 219 1.22 -5.06 -22.87
N LEU A 220 1.72 -4.26 -21.94
CA LEU A 220 1.24 -2.89 -21.71
C LEU A 220 1.52 -1.97 -22.93
N LYS A 221 2.71 -2.07 -23.54
CA LYS A 221 3.05 -1.34 -24.79
C LYS A 221 2.13 -1.75 -25.96
N ARG A 222 1.71 -3.01 -26.06
CA ARG A 222 0.70 -3.44 -27.04
C ARG A 222 -0.69 -2.87 -26.76
N LEU A 223 -1.05 -2.76 -25.47
CA LEU A 223 -2.33 -2.18 -25.06
C LEU A 223 -2.37 -0.66 -25.32
N ILE A 224 -1.23 0.01 -25.14
CA ILE A 224 -1.07 1.48 -25.30
C ILE A 224 0.09 1.74 -26.26
N PRO A 225 -0.18 1.74 -27.61
CA PRO A 225 0.88 1.84 -28.62
C PRO A 225 1.64 3.18 -28.65
N ASP A 226 1.02 4.27 -28.16
CA ASP A 226 1.72 5.55 -28.00
C ASP A 226 2.49 5.53 -26.67
N TRP A 227 3.78 5.14 -26.73
CA TRP A 227 4.63 5.08 -25.55
C TRP A 227 5.99 5.75 -25.78
N ARG A 228 6.59 6.19 -24.68
CA ARG A 228 7.95 6.74 -24.65
C ARG A 228 8.64 6.41 -23.34
N GLU A 229 9.96 6.51 -23.37
CA GLU A 229 10.80 6.46 -22.18
C GLU A 229 11.02 7.87 -21.62
N GLU A 230 11.11 7.97 -20.29
CA GLU A 230 11.30 9.25 -19.62
C GLU A 230 11.95 9.03 -18.24
N VAL A 231 12.77 9.97 -17.78
CA VAL A 231 13.28 10.00 -16.41
C VAL A 231 12.20 10.56 -15.50
N MET A 232 11.73 9.77 -14.53
CA MET A 232 10.67 10.21 -13.61
C MET A 232 11.20 11.22 -12.59
N ALA A 233 12.36 10.94 -11.99
CA ALA A 233 12.96 11.69 -10.88
C ALA A 233 14.32 12.30 -11.28
N PRO A 234 14.38 13.47 -11.93
CA PRO A 234 15.63 14.09 -12.35
C PRO A 234 16.61 14.38 -11.21
N GLN A 235 16.12 14.55 -9.97
CA GLN A 235 16.93 14.74 -8.78
C GLN A 235 17.40 13.40 -8.17
N GLY A 236 16.97 12.28 -8.74
CA GLY A 236 17.18 10.93 -8.26
C GLY A 236 16.10 10.43 -7.29
N LEU A 237 15.76 9.16 -7.43
CA LEU A 237 14.77 8.47 -6.57
C LEU A 237 15.18 8.48 -5.09
N SER A 238 16.48 8.43 -4.80
CA SER A 238 17.01 8.50 -3.43
C SER A 238 16.73 9.85 -2.76
N ALA A 239 16.71 10.96 -3.52
CA ALA A 239 16.31 12.27 -2.99
C ALA A 239 14.82 12.29 -2.63
N TRP A 240 13.96 11.68 -3.45
CA TRP A 240 12.54 11.50 -3.14
C TRP A 240 12.35 10.61 -1.91
N GLY A 241 13.07 9.47 -1.85
CA GLY A 241 13.07 8.58 -0.69
C GLY A 241 13.48 9.30 0.59
N ARG A 242 14.56 10.12 0.55
CA ARG A 242 14.99 10.95 1.68
C ARG A 242 13.89 11.93 2.13
N ALA A 243 13.24 12.62 1.21
CA ALA A 243 12.18 13.57 1.56
C ALA A 243 11.00 12.86 2.26
N GLN A 244 10.58 11.69 1.79
CA GLN A 244 9.54 10.89 2.44
C GLN A 244 9.97 10.42 3.83
N ARG A 245 11.22 9.93 3.99
CA ARG A 245 11.77 9.51 5.30
C ARG A 245 11.93 10.66 6.29
N THR A 246 11.98 11.89 5.82
CA THR A 246 12.00 13.08 6.67
C THR A 246 10.58 13.47 7.11
N LEU A 247 9.64 13.54 6.18
CA LEU A 247 8.29 14.06 6.46
C LEU A 247 7.40 13.04 7.17
N GLN A 248 7.40 11.78 6.74
CA GLN A 248 6.48 10.78 7.28
C GLN A 248 6.74 10.46 8.76
N PRO A 249 7.96 10.19 9.25
CA PRO A 249 8.20 9.98 10.68
C PRO A 249 7.94 11.22 11.52
N ALA A 250 8.22 12.42 11.01
CA ALA A 250 7.93 13.66 11.69
C ALA A 250 6.42 13.84 11.92
N GLU A 251 5.62 13.56 10.90
CA GLU A 251 4.15 13.60 11.00
C GLU A 251 3.61 12.47 11.88
N ALA A 252 4.19 11.27 11.80
CA ALA A 252 3.84 10.15 12.68
C ALA A 252 4.11 10.47 14.16
N TRP A 253 5.22 11.14 14.46
CA TRP A 253 5.48 11.63 15.82
C TRP A 253 4.37 12.58 16.29
N GLU A 254 3.99 13.58 15.49
CA GLU A 254 2.89 14.50 15.86
C GLU A 254 1.56 13.76 16.08
N THR A 255 1.31 12.71 15.31
CA THR A 255 0.10 11.87 15.43
C THR A 255 0.10 11.07 16.74
N PHE A 256 1.22 10.43 17.08
CA PHE A 256 1.30 9.51 18.23
C PHE A 256 1.80 10.16 19.52
N ARG A 257 2.40 11.35 19.46
CA ARG A 257 2.94 12.05 20.64
C ARG A 257 1.94 12.14 21.80
N PRO A 258 0.65 12.53 21.62
CA PRO A 258 -0.28 12.60 22.74
C PRO A 258 -0.48 11.26 23.47
N TRP A 259 -0.47 10.16 22.74
CA TRP A 259 -0.55 8.81 23.31
C TRP A 259 0.75 8.43 24.03
N VAL A 260 1.90 8.66 23.38
CA VAL A 260 3.22 8.35 23.96
C VAL A 260 3.45 9.11 25.28
N GLU A 261 3.16 10.41 25.29
CA GLU A 261 3.35 11.27 26.48
C GLU A 261 2.39 10.92 27.64
N ARG A 262 1.15 10.50 27.30
CA ARG A 262 0.15 10.16 28.30
C ARG A 262 0.37 8.79 28.92
N ASP A 263 0.68 7.77 28.12
CA ASP A 263 0.57 6.36 28.51
C ASP A 263 1.92 5.62 28.56
N ASN A 264 3.00 6.22 28.06
CA ASN A 264 4.33 5.61 27.98
C ASN A 264 4.28 4.14 27.47
N PRO A 265 3.74 3.89 26.27
CA PRO A 265 3.49 2.54 25.77
C PRO A 265 4.79 1.82 25.42
N ARG A 266 4.72 0.50 25.36
CA ARG A 266 5.79 -0.35 24.84
C ARG A 266 5.81 -0.27 23.31
N PHE A 267 7.00 -0.21 22.75
CA PHE A 267 7.23 -0.28 21.31
C PHE A 267 8.30 -1.31 20.96
N ALA A 268 8.19 -1.92 19.80
CA ALA A 268 9.32 -2.56 19.17
C ALA A 268 10.44 -1.53 18.92
N PHE A 269 11.68 -1.95 19.03
CA PHE A 269 12.84 -1.04 18.90
C PHE A 269 12.81 -0.22 17.60
N SER A 270 12.46 -0.84 16.46
CA SER A 270 12.41 -0.17 15.17
C SER A 270 11.36 0.95 15.12
N VAL A 271 10.22 0.75 15.77
CA VAL A 271 9.12 1.71 15.85
C VAL A 271 9.47 2.85 16.81
N ALA A 272 9.94 2.52 18.02
CA ALA A 272 10.43 3.53 18.97
C ALA A 272 11.50 4.43 18.34
N ARG A 273 12.51 3.81 17.67
CA ARG A 273 13.55 4.55 16.95
C ARG A 273 12.96 5.46 15.87
N GLY A 274 11.98 4.98 15.11
CA GLY A 274 11.32 5.78 14.06
C GLY A 274 10.61 7.00 14.63
N LEU A 275 9.88 6.85 15.74
CA LEU A 275 9.19 7.95 16.43
C LEU A 275 10.20 8.98 17.03
N VAL A 276 11.27 8.50 17.65
CA VAL A 276 12.33 9.39 18.19
C VAL A 276 13.00 10.18 17.06
N LEU A 277 13.35 9.55 15.94
CA LEU A 277 13.91 10.24 14.77
C LEU A 277 12.92 11.26 14.19
N GLY A 278 11.63 10.94 14.17
CA GLY A 278 10.57 11.87 13.78
C GLY A 278 10.51 13.10 14.69
N ALA A 279 10.52 12.87 16.01
CA ALA A 279 10.54 13.92 17.04
C ALA A 279 11.76 14.86 16.90
N MET A 280 12.91 14.28 16.58
CA MET A 280 14.19 14.99 16.49
C MET A 280 14.48 15.61 15.13
N THR A 281 13.57 15.48 14.15
CA THR A 281 13.79 15.98 12.78
C THR A 281 13.93 17.51 12.79
N PRO A 282 15.08 18.08 12.40
CA PRO A 282 15.30 19.52 12.41
C PRO A 282 14.36 20.25 11.45
N GLU A 283 14.00 21.50 11.78
CA GLU A 283 13.15 22.32 10.91
C GLU A 283 13.76 22.55 9.52
N SER A 284 15.07 22.70 9.42
CA SER A 284 15.79 22.81 8.15
C SER A 284 15.62 21.59 7.26
N GLU A 285 15.65 20.39 7.84
CA GLU A 285 15.42 19.14 7.10
C GLU A 285 13.95 19.03 6.66
N ARG A 286 13.00 19.39 7.54
CA ARG A 286 11.57 19.46 7.19
C ARG A 286 11.32 20.46 6.06
N GLY A 287 11.96 21.63 6.12
CA GLY A 287 11.90 22.66 5.09
C GLY A 287 12.42 22.17 3.74
N TRP A 288 13.60 21.54 3.71
CA TRP A 288 14.14 20.91 2.50
C TRP A 288 13.20 19.85 1.93
N ALA A 289 12.71 18.97 2.76
CA ALA A 289 11.80 17.90 2.33
C ALA A 289 10.45 18.45 1.83
N ALA A 290 9.95 19.53 2.40
CA ALA A 290 8.75 20.22 1.91
C ALA A 290 8.96 20.87 0.54
N LEU A 291 10.13 21.44 0.26
CA LEU A 291 10.51 21.93 -1.06
C LEU A 291 10.59 20.77 -2.06
N MET A 292 11.27 19.67 -1.70
CA MET A 292 11.32 18.47 -2.53
C MET A 292 9.92 17.92 -2.83
N ARG A 293 9.00 17.91 -1.85
CA ARG A 293 7.59 17.53 -2.08
C ARG A 293 6.93 18.39 -3.16
N ARG A 294 7.21 19.69 -3.20
CA ARG A 294 6.68 20.60 -4.26
C ARG A 294 7.24 20.25 -5.63
N GLU A 295 8.54 19.97 -5.71
CA GLU A 295 9.22 19.54 -6.95
C GLU A 295 8.61 18.23 -7.47
N VAL A 296 8.45 17.22 -6.61
CA VAL A 296 7.83 15.93 -6.96
C VAL A 296 6.40 16.15 -7.51
N ARG A 297 5.62 16.99 -6.85
CA ARG A 297 4.25 17.33 -7.30
C ARG A 297 4.25 18.03 -8.66
N GLY A 298 5.16 18.96 -8.87
CA GLY A 298 5.32 19.67 -10.15
C GLY A 298 5.73 18.70 -11.26
N ARG A 299 6.73 17.86 -11.00
CA ARG A 299 7.23 16.87 -11.96
C ARG A 299 6.16 15.87 -12.37
N LEU A 300 5.47 15.26 -11.41
CA LEU A 300 4.43 14.26 -11.71
C LEU A 300 3.20 14.87 -12.38
N ARG A 301 2.83 16.12 -12.05
CA ARG A 301 1.78 16.83 -12.78
C ARG A 301 2.16 17.05 -14.25
N HIS A 302 3.41 17.35 -14.53
CA HIS A 302 3.92 17.49 -15.89
C HIS A 302 3.93 16.16 -16.65
N LEU A 303 4.38 15.08 -16.01
CA LEU A 303 4.47 13.75 -16.64
C LEU A 303 3.11 13.12 -16.89
N LEU A 304 2.14 13.37 -16.02
CA LEU A 304 0.86 12.67 -15.95
C LEU A 304 -0.33 13.60 -16.24
N PRO A 305 -0.43 14.20 -17.43
CA PRO A 305 -1.68 14.84 -17.85
C PRO A 305 -2.81 13.78 -17.99
N PRO A 306 -4.08 14.18 -18.10
CA PRO A 306 -5.19 13.25 -18.27
C PRO A 306 -4.97 12.26 -19.41
N GLY A 307 -5.26 10.98 -19.16
CA GLY A 307 -5.07 9.89 -20.13
C GLY A 307 -3.66 9.30 -20.20
N VAL A 308 -2.68 9.87 -19.52
CA VAL A 308 -1.31 9.34 -19.48
C VAL A 308 -1.15 8.43 -18.24
N VAL A 309 -0.52 7.28 -18.46
CA VAL A 309 -0.06 6.37 -17.39
C VAL A 309 1.47 6.23 -17.43
N LEU A 310 2.08 6.07 -16.25
CA LEU A 310 3.50 5.82 -16.13
C LEU A 310 3.71 4.43 -15.51
N ALA A 311 4.56 3.63 -16.16
CA ALA A 311 4.94 2.30 -15.69
C ALA A 311 6.33 2.31 -15.02
N MET A 312 6.44 1.57 -13.90
CA MET A 312 7.67 1.40 -13.14
C MET A 312 7.62 0.11 -12.31
N PRO A 313 8.75 -0.44 -11.85
CA PRO A 313 8.72 -1.51 -10.85
C PRO A 313 8.02 -1.07 -9.57
N THR A 314 7.24 -1.95 -8.93
CA THR A 314 6.62 -1.64 -7.63
C THR A 314 7.66 -1.68 -6.52
N THR A 315 8.51 -2.69 -6.53
CA THR A 315 9.63 -2.90 -5.61
C THR A 315 10.91 -3.14 -6.38
N PRO A 316 12.08 -2.79 -5.85
CA PRO A 316 13.35 -2.96 -6.58
C PRO A 316 13.78 -4.44 -6.70
N PHE A 317 13.27 -5.31 -5.85
CA PHE A 317 13.57 -6.74 -5.74
C PHE A 317 12.35 -7.50 -5.21
N PRO A 318 12.34 -8.84 -5.31
CA PRO A 318 11.29 -9.68 -4.69
C PRO A 318 11.42 -9.68 -3.16
N ALA A 319 10.44 -10.27 -2.47
CA ALA A 319 10.39 -10.32 -1.01
C ALA A 319 11.71 -10.82 -0.40
N PRO A 320 12.33 -10.07 0.54
CA PRO A 320 13.50 -10.53 1.29
C PRO A 320 13.11 -11.59 2.32
N LYS A 321 14.09 -12.34 2.83
CA LYS A 321 13.86 -13.31 3.91
C LYS A 321 13.32 -12.63 5.16
N ALA A 322 12.45 -13.33 5.88
CA ALA A 322 11.96 -12.89 7.17
C ALA A 322 13.03 -13.08 8.26
N GLY A 323 12.99 -12.22 9.29
CA GLY A 323 13.87 -12.33 10.46
C GLY A 323 15.31 -11.85 10.23
N LEU A 324 15.58 -11.06 9.20
CA LEU A 324 16.89 -10.46 8.99
C LEU A 324 17.22 -9.42 10.10
N PRO A 325 18.50 -9.24 10.44
CA PRO A 325 18.91 -8.22 11.40
C PRO A 325 18.68 -6.81 10.85
N LEU A 326 18.48 -5.83 11.74
CA LEU A 326 18.19 -4.44 11.36
C LEU A 326 19.26 -3.80 10.46
N THR A 327 20.52 -4.23 10.56
CA THR A 327 21.62 -3.79 9.72
C THR A 327 21.42 -4.14 8.24
N GLU A 328 20.77 -5.26 7.96
CA GLU A 328 20.40 -5.69 6.61
C GLU A 328 19.04 -5.12 6.19
N LEU A 329 18.07 -5.01 7.13
CA LEU A 329 16.74 -4.51 6.84
C LEU A 329 16.71 -3.02 6.48
N ASN A 330 17.59 -2.18 7.05
CA ASN A 330 17.55 -0.74 6.79
C ASN A 330 17.85 -0.39 5.31
N PRO A 331 18.91 -0.90 4.67
CA PRO A 331 19.14 -0.68 3.23
C PRO A 331 18.00 -1.18 2.35
N ILE A 332 17.40 -2.32 2.70
CA ILE A 332 16.24 -2.91 2.00
C ILE A 332 15.03 -1.95 2.07
N ARG A 333 14.69 -1.48 3.26
CA ARG A 333 13.60 -0.51 3.48
C ARG A 333 13.83 0.79 2.71
N ASP A 334 15.08 1.28 2.71
CA ASP A 334 15.45 2.49 2.00
C ASP A 334 15.30 2.35 0.49
N ALA A 335 15.73 1.24 -0.08
CA ALA A 335 15.58 0.97 -1.51
C ALA A 335 14.09 0.86 -1.92
N ILE A 336 13.27 0.14 -1.14
CA ILE A 336 11.83 0.04 -1.37
C ILE A 336 11.19 1.44 -1.35
N LEU A 337 11.55 2.25 -0.35
CA LEU A 337 10.97 3.58 -0.21
C LEU A 337 11.32 4.52 -1.37
N CYS A 338 12.50 4.37 -1.99
CA CYS A 338 12.86 5.16 -3.17
C CYS A 338 11.87 4.97 -4.32
N LEU A 339 11.33 3.75 -4.54
CA LEU A 339 10.30 3.47 -5.54
C LEU A 339 8.87 3.77 -5.06
N CYS A 340 8.64 4.01 -3.76
CA CYS A 340 7.31 4.26 -3.21
C CYS A 340 7.06 5.72 -2.77
N ALA A 341 8.12 6.51 -2.58
CA ALA A 341 8.06 7.84 -1.98
C ALA A 341 7.11 8.83 -2.67
N HIS A 342 7.05 8.79 -4.00
CA HIS A 342 6.20 9.69 -4.78
C HIS A 342 4.71 9.57 -4.43
N GLY A 343 4.25 8.39 -3.98
CA GLY A 343 2.86 8.19 -3.52
C GLY A 343 2.52 9.10 -2.34
N GLY A 344 3.34 9.12 -1.28
CA GLY A 344 3.18 10.01 -0.13
C GLY A 344 3.46 11.47 -0.45
N LEU A 345 4.50 11.76 -1.24
CA LEU A 345 4.90 13.12 -1.57
C LEU A 345 3.90 13.83 -2.49
N ALA A 346 3.38 13.15 -3.51
CA ALA A 346 2.54 13.76 -4.54
C ALA A 346 1.06 13.36 -4.46
N GLY A 347 0.75 12.23 -3.85
CA GLY A 347 -0.63 11.77 -3.67
C GLY A 347 -1.34 11.35 -4.97
N HIS A 348 -0.58 10.94 -5.99
CA HIS A 348 -1.13 10.34 -7.21
C HIS A 348 -1.64 8.92 -6.95
N PRO A 349 -2.66 8.45 -7.68
CA PRO A 349 -3.09 7.06 -7.60
C PRO A 349 -2.04 6.15 -8.23
N GLN A 350 -1.86 4.98 -7.64
CA GLN A 350 -0.94 3.95 -8.12
C GLN A 350 -1.50 2.56 -7.86
N ILE A 351 -1.38 1.68 -8.84
CA ILE A 351 -1.66 0.25 -8.68
C ILE A 351 -0.37 -0.55 -8.79
N SER A 352 -0.32 -1.69 -8.12
CA SER A 352 0.62 -2.78 -8.38
C SER A 352 -0.11 -3.90 -9.11
N ILE A 353 0.43 -4.36 -10.22
CA ILE A 353 -0.11 -5.43 -11.06
C ILE A 353 0.83 -6.63 -10.95
N PRO A 354 0.35 -7.83 -10.58
CA PRO A 354 1.15 -9.04 -10.52
C PRO A 354 1.46 -9.57 -11.92
N GLY A 355 2.41 -10.49 -12.03
CA GLY A 355 2.66 -11.22 -13.27
C GLY A 355 4.13 -11.40 -13.63
N ALA A 356 5.05 -11.04 -12.75
CA ALA A 356 6.47 -11.35 -12.90
C ALA A 356 6.99 -12.12 -11.69
N ILE A 357 7.98 -12.97 -11.92
CA ILE A 357 8.58 -13.87 -10.93
C ILE A 357 10.11 -13.75 -11.04
N VAL A 358 10.78 -13.59 -9.90
CA VAL A 358 12.24 -13.62 -9.76
C VAL A 358 12.59 -14.67 -8.72
N ASP A 359 13.36 -15.69 -9.07
CA ASP A 359 13.73 -16.80 -8.18
C ASP A 359 12.52 -17.42 -7.45
N GLY A 360 11.43 -17.63 -8.17
CA GLY A 360 10.19 -18.19 -7.62
C GLY A 360 9.36 -17.23 -6.77
N ARG A 361 9.77 -15.97 -6.63
CA ARG A 361 9.11 -14.95 -5.80
C ARG A 361 8.48 -13.85 -6.66
N PRO A 362 7.25 -13.39 -6.36
CA PRO A 362 6.58 -12.36 -7.15
C PRO A 362 7.28 -11.00 -7.09
N VAL A 363 7.17 -10.26 -8.19
CA VAL A 363 7.40 -8.81 -8.28
C VAL A 363 6.29 -8.16 -9.09
N GLY A 364 5.89 -6.94 -8.71
CA GLY A 364 4.79 -6.22 -9.35
C GLY A 364 5.25 -5.11 -10.29
N LEU A 365 4.48 -4.89 -11.36
CA LEU A 365 4.57 -3.68 -12.19
C LEU A 365 3.59 -2.63 -11.65
N SER A 366 4.09 -1.44 -11.38
CA SER A 366 3.25 -0.31 -10.98
C SER A 366 2.82 0.54 -12.16
N LEU A 367 1.57 0.99 -12.11
CA LEU A 367 1.07 2.06 -12.97
C LEU A 367 0.61 3.23 -12.13
N LEU A 368 1.03 4.44 -12.52
CA LEU A 368 0.60 5.72 -11.97
C LEU A 368 -0.23 6.48 -13.00
N ALA A 369 -1.14 7.35 -12.53
CA ALA A 369 -1.90 8.23 -13.39
C ALA A 369 -2.09 9.62 -12.75
N ALA A 370 -2.75 10.52 -13.46
CA ALA A 370 -3.16 11.81 -12.93
C ALA A 370 -3.99 11.63 -11.64
N ARG A 371 -3.93 12.62 -10.73
CA ARG A 371 -4.83 12.64 -9.56
C ARG A 371 -6.29 12.61 -10.03
N GLY A 372 -7.08 11.71 -9.41
CA GLY A 372 -8.47 11.46 -9.78
C GLY A 372 -8.67 10.43 -10.90
N ALA A 373 -7.60 9.95 -11.55
CA ALA A 373 -7.70 8.94 -12.61
C ALA A 373 -7.60 7.49 -12.09
N ASP A 374 -8.08 7.23 -10.89
CA ASP A 374 -8.05 5.92 -10.24
C ASP A 374 -8.79 4.84 -11.04
N ALA A 375 -9.99 5.19 -11.57
CA ALA A 375 -10.78 4.27 -12.39
C ALA A 375 -10.09 3.92 -13.72
N LEU A 376 -9.29 4.83 -14.28
CA LEU A 376 -8.47 4.54 -15.46
C LEU A 376 -7.43 3.44 -15.16
N LEU A 377 -6.79 3.51 -13.98
CA LEU A 377 -5.85 2.47 -13.54
C LEU A 377 -6.55 1.12 -13.33
N ALA A 378 -7.71 1.12 -12.68
CA ALA A 378 -8.49 -0.11 -12.48
C ALA A 378 -8.93 -0.73 -13.81
N GLY A 379 -9.38 0.08 -14.77
CA GLY A 379 -9.74 -0.37 -16.12
C GLY A 379 -8.54 -0.90 -16.93
N THR A 380 -7.37 -0.26 -16.77
CA THR A 380 -6.13 -0.72 -17.40
C THR A 380 -5.68 -2.07 -16.83
N ALA A 381 -5.75 -2.24 -15.51
CA ALA A 381 -5.45 -3.52 -14.85
C ALA A 381 -6.39 -4.64 -15.33
N LEU A 382 -7.69 -4.35 -15.43
CA LEU A 382 -8.68 -5.32 -15.95
C LEU A 382 -8.36 -5.70 -17.39
N SER A 383 -8.05 -4.71 -18.25
CA SER A 383 -7.71 -4.97 -19.66
C SER A 383 -6.45 -5.83 -19.80
N LEU A 384 -5.41 -5.58 -19.00
CA LEU A 384 -4.19 -6.40 -18.98
C LEU A 384 -4.45 -7.82 -18.48
N GLY A 385 -5.30 -7.99 -17.46
CA GLY A 385 -5.64 -9.28 -16.90
C GLY A 385 -6.44 -10.18 -17.87
N THR A 386 -7.16 -9.60 -18.83
CA THR A 386 -7.94 -10.30 -19.84
C THR A 386 -7.18 -10.56 -21.17
N MET A 387 -6.02 -9.95 -21.34
CA MET A 387 -5.12 -10.25 -22.46
C MET A 387 -4.33 -11.52 -22.14
N GLY A 388 -4.84 -12.68 -22.50
CA GLY A 388 -4.19 -13.98 -22.32
C GLY A 388 -2.83 -14.09 -22.99
#